data_e4bc19c1f2cb6f2c72d74429cffc81b2
#
_entry.id   e4bc19c1f2cb6f2c72d74429cffc81b2
#
_cell.length_a   1.000
_cell.length_b   1.000
_cell.length_c   1.000
_cell.angle_alpha   90.00
_cell.angle_beta   90.00
_cell.angle_gamma   90.00
#
_symmetry.space_group_name_H-M   'P 1'
#
loop_
_entity.id
_entity.type
_entity.pdbx_description
1 polymer ?
#
loop_
_entity_poly.entity_id
_entity_poly.type
_entity_poly.pdbx_seq_one_letter_code
_entity_poly.pdbx_strand_id
1 'polypeptide(L)'
;MTSNLSPQLRFALNTIAACALLASASGQIHAQTAIGTGTSSVRPGEPVTLNFANAEIEAVARTMATITGRNVVVDPRVKGQLTLITERAVTPAAAFQQFLAALRLQGFTVVESAGLYKVVPEADAKLQGGSVSVTRGGTPGPGGGQIVTQIFKLNYENAANLVPVLRPLISPNNTINVNPGNNSLVITDYADNLQRLARIVAAMD
;
A
#
# COMPACT_ATOMS: atom_id res chain seq x y z
N MET A 1 56.93 -54.92 -41.83
CA MET A 1 56.61 -54.25 -40.52
C MET A 1 55.11 -53.95 -40.46
N THR A 2 54.49 -54.72 -39.71
CA THR A 2 53.05 -54.79 -39.49
C THR A 2 52.56 -53.65 -38.66
N SER A 3 51.53 -52.89 -39.04
CA SER A 3 50.76 -52.11 -38.11
C SER A 3 49.26 -52.28 -38.36
N ASN A 4 48.68 -52.87 -37.33
CA ASN A 4 47.26 -53.14 -37.12
C ASN A 4 46.37 -51.89 -37.28
N LEU A 5 45.37 -51.97 -38.16
CA LEU A 5 44.21 -51.11 -38.10
C LEU A 5 43.08 -51.88 -37.38
N SER A 6 42.58 -51.27 -36.36
CA SER A 6 41.58 -51.76 -35.41
C SER A 6 40.22 -52.08 -36.06
N PRO A 7 39.48 -53.08 -35.56
CA PRO A 7 38.25 -53.59 -36.14
C PRO A 7 36.98 -52.77 -35.93
N GLN A 8 37.11 -51.53 -35.53
CA GLN A 8 35.93 -50.67 -35.22
C GLN A 8 35.28 -50.01 -36.44
N LEU A 9 35.83 -50.17 -37.65
CA LEU A 9 35.31 -49.44 -38.82
C LEU A 9 34.48 -50.32 -39.77
N ARG A 10 34.07 -51.49 -39.33
CA ARG A 10 33.28 -52.45 -40.21
C ARG A 10 31.81 -52.59 -39.80
N PHE A 11 31.32 -51.89 -38.84
CA PHE A 11 29.91 -51.96 -38.38
C PHE A 11 29.00 -50.82 -38.84
N ALA A 12 29.49 -49.88 -39.64
CA ALA A 12 28.73 -48.69 -40.02
C ALA A 12 28.12 -48.75 -41.45
N LEU A 13 28.13 -49.90 -42.13
CA LEU A 13 27.68 -49.89 -43.51
C LEU A 13 26.69 -50.99 -43.89
N ASN A 14 25.88 -51.52 -42.96
CA ASN A 14 24.93 -52.57 -43.30
C ASN A 14 23.59 -52.55 -42.58
N THR A 15 22.99 -51.33 -42.34
CA THR A 15 21.61 -51.22 -41.85
C THR A 15 20.87 -50.06 -42.51
N ILE A 16 20.94 -49.97 -43.83
CA ILE A 16 20.02 -49.18 -44.66
C ILE A 16 19.35 -50.13 -45.59
N ALA A 17 18.38 -50.85 -45.17
CA ALA A 17 17.28 -51.42 -45.92
C ALA A 17 16.42 -52.27 -45.01
N ALA A 18 15.34 -51.74 -44.58
CA ALA A 18 14.07 -52.35 -44.20
C ALA A 18 13.44 -51.65 -43.05
N CYS A 19 12.48 -50.86 -43.36
CA CYS A 19 11.18 -50.71 -42.72
C CYS A 19 10.55 -49.36 -43.03
N ALA A 20 10.24 -49.15 -44.27
CA ALA A 20 9.07 -48.37 -44.61
C ALA A 20 7.89 -49.30 -44.40
N LEU A 21 7.05 -49.02 -43.41
CA LEU A 21 5.60 -49.25 -43.35
C LEU A 21 5.10 -49.20 -41.90
N LEU A 22 4.03 -48.40 -41.72
CA LEU A 22 3.07 -48.41 -40.61
C LEU A 22 3.49 -47.74 -39.30
N ALA A 23 3.08 -46.49 -39.14
CA ALA A 23 1.97 -46.21 -38.25
C ALA A 23 1.68 -44.70 -38.22
N SER A 24 0.65 -44.31 -38.92
CA SER A 24 -0.11 -43.08 -38.65
C SER A 24 -0.73 -43.17 -37.24
N ALA A 25 0.01 -42.80 -36.26
CA ALA A 25 -0.52 -42.49 -34.93
C ALA A 25 -0.71 -41.00 -34.88
N SER A 26 -1.94 -40.54 -35.06
CA SER A 26 -2.43 -39.21 -34.81
C SER A 26 -2.21 -38.88 -33.32
N GLY A 27 -1.03 -38.39 -32.99
CA GLY A 27 -0.76 -37.77 -31.72
C GLY A 27 -1.51 -36.45 -31.66
N GLN A 28 -2.67 -36.44 -31.02
CA GLN A 28 -3.34 -35.22 -30.62
C GLN A 28 -2.38 -34.48 -29.71
N ILE A 29 -1.75 -33.45 -30.25
CA ILE A 29 -1.09 -32.42 -29.42
C ILE A 29 -2.21 -31.71 -28.70
N HIS A 30 -2.46 -32.09 -27.46
CA HIS A 30 -3.19 -31.26 -26.55
C HIS A 30 -2.35 -29.99 -26.37
N ALA A 31 -2.72 -28.95 -27.10
CA ALA A 31 -2.31 -27.61 -26.75
C ALA A 31 -2.86 -27.34 -25.35
N GLN A 32 -2.05 -27.60 -24.34
CA GLN A 32 -2.26 -27.02 -23.04
C GLN A 32 -2.19 -25.52 -23.26
N THR A 33 -3.37 -24.90 -23.31
CA THR A 33 -3.52 -23.47 -23.14
C THR A 33 -2.97 -23.20 -21.74
N ALA A 34 -1.70 -22.86 -21.66
CA ALA A 34 -1.13 -22.25 -20.48
C ALA A 34 -1.98 -20.98 -20.27
N ILE A 35 -2.92 -21.07 -19.32
CA ILE A 35 -3.51 -19.90 -18.71
C ILE A 35 -2.31 -19.20 -18.06
N GLY A 36 -1.72 -18.31 -18.82
CA GLY A 36 -0.71 -17.42 -18.32
C GLY A 36 -1.35 -16.60 -17.21
N THR A 37 -1.16 -17.03 -15.99
CA THR A 37 -1.18 -16.12 -14.85
C THR A 37 -0.03 -15.15 -15.12
N GLY A 38 -0.33 -14.13 -15.93
CA GLY A 38 0.55 -13.00 -16.14
C GLY A 38 0.70 -12.31 -14.78
N THR A 39 1.66 -12.74 -14.01
CA THR A 39 2.26 -11.91 -12.98
C THR A 39 2.95 -10.78 -13.74
N SER A 40 2.18 -9.73 -14.06
CA SER A 40 2.75 -8.47 -14.50
C SER A 40 3.72 -8.07 -13.41
N SER A 41 5.00 -8.13 -13.69
CA SER A 41 6.04 -7.65 -12.79
C SER A 41 5.85 -6.12 -12.69
N VAL A 42 5.09 -5.70 -11.70
CA VAL A 42 4.87 -4.28 -11.41
C VAL A 42 6.22 -3.69 -11.01
N ARG A 43 6.74 -2.77 -11.84
CA ARG A 43 7.95 -2.04 -11.53
C ARG A 43 7.60 -0.90 -10.57
N PRO A 44 8.38 -0.71 -9.50
CA PRO A 44 8.15 0.43 -8.61
C PRO A 44 8.19 1.75 -9.40
N GLY A 45 7.17 2.59 -9.21
CA GLY A 45 7.09 3.90 -9.85
C GLY A 45 6.26 3.98 -11.14
N GLU A 46 5.90 2.86 -11.77
CA GLU A 46 5.01 2.88 -12.96
C GLU A 46 3.53 3.05 -12.56
N PRO A 47 2.72 3.76 -13.39
CA PRO A 47 1.28 3.83 -13.17
C PRO A 47 0.66 2.44 -13.23
N VAL A 48 -0.23 2.13 -12.30
CA VAL A 48 -0.87 0.82 -12.15
C VAL A 48 -2.38 0.93 -12.13
N THR A 49 -3.05 -0.08 -12.67
CA THR A 49 -4.50 -0.24 -12.53
C THR A 49 -4.76 -1.21 -11.38
N LEU A 50 -5.57 -0.79 -10.43
CA LEU A 50 -5.93 -1.61 -9.27
C LEU A 50 -7.26 -2.32 -9.55
N ASN A 51 -7.29 -3.60 -9.29
CA ASN A 51 -8.52 -4.41 -9.39
C ASN A 51 -8.53 -5.45 -8.26
N PHE A 52 -8.91 -4.98 -7.08
CA PHE A 52 -9.10 -5.81 -5.90
C PHE A 52 -10.58 -5.86 -5.57
N ALA A 53 -11.22 -7.00 -5.78
CA ALA A 53 -12.60 -7.23 -5.40
C ALA A 53 -12.62 -8.25 -4.26
N ASN A 54 -13.13 -7.84 -3.09
CA ASN A 54 -13.18 -8.67 -1.89
C ASN A 54 -11.82 -9.31 -1.54
N ALA A 55 -10.73 -8.55 -1.74
CA ALA A 55 -9.38 -9.02 -1.45
C ALA A 55 -9.03 -8.81 0.03
N GLU A 56 -8.33 -9.75 0.62
CA GLU A 56 -7.84 -9.61 1.99
C GLU A 56 -6.89 -8.41 2.13
N ILE A 57 -7.04 -7.67 3.22
CA ILE A 57 -6.25 -6.46 3.50
C ILE A 57 -4.76 -6.76 3.43
N GLU A 58 -4.32 -7.91 3.96
CA GLU A 58 -2.91 -8.31 3.96
C GLU A 58 -2.38 -8.51 2.52
N ALA A 59 -3.16 -9.15 1.64
CA ALA A 59 -2.78 -9.36 0.25
C ALA A 59 -2.66 -8.03 -0.52
N VAL A 60 -3.60 -7.12 -0.29
CA VAL A 60 -3.57 -5.77 -0.88
C VAL A 60 -2.40 -4.97 -0.34
N ALA A 61 -2.13 -5.01 0.97
CA ALA A 61 -0.99 -4.34 1.60
C ALA A 61 0.35 -4.82 1.02
N ARG A 62 0.51 -6.12 0.78
CA ARG A 62 1.69 -6.71 0.13
C ARG A 62 1.87 -6.19 -1.29
N THR A 63 0.79 -6.12 -2.06
CA THR A 63 0.81 -5.57 -3.41
C THR A 63 1.16 -4.07 -3.40
N MET A 64 0.59 -3.30 -2.46
CA MET A 64 0.93 -1.89 -2.29
C MET A 64 2.39 -1.69 -1.93
N ALA A 65 2.97 -2.56 -1.09
CA ALA A 65 4.41 -2.53 -0.79
C ALA A 65 5.26 -2.66 -2.06
N THR A 66 4.91 -3.60 -2.94
CA THR A 66 5.60 -3.81 -4.22
C THR A 66 5.46 -2.61 -5.16
N ILE A 67 4.24 -2.08 -5.33
CA ILE A 67 3.93 -0.94 -6.22
C ILE A 67 4.67 0.32 -5.78
N THR A 68 4.70 0.57 -4.46
CA THR A 68 5.25 1.81 -3.90
C THR A 68 6.74 1.70 -3.55
N GLY A 69 7.30 0.48 -3.54
CA GLY A 69 8.66 0.23 -3.05
C GLY A 69 8.83 0.46 -1.55
N ARG A 70 7.75 0.40 -0.77
CA ARG A 70 7.73 0.67 0.68
C ARG A 70 7.63 -0.62 1.48
N ASN A 71 8.22 -0.62 2.67
CA ASN A 71 8.08 -1.73 3.59
C ASN A 71 6.75 -1.59 4.35
N VAL A 72 5.84 -2.53 4.15
CA VAL A 72 4.52 -2.54 4.81
C VAL A 72 4.41 -3.76 5.72
N VAL A 73 3.94 -3.54 6.94
CA VAL A 73 3.63 -4.58 7.94
C VAL A 73 2.17 -4.43 8.35
N VAL A 74 1.47 -5.55 8.46
CA VAL A 74 0.06 -5.60 8.87
C VAL A 74 -0.02 -6.16 10.27
N ASP A 75 -0.70 -5.44 11.19
CA ASP A 75 -0.97 -5.94 12.55
C ASP A 75 -1.88 -7.18 12.47
N PRO A 76 -1.62 -8.26 13.22
CA PRO A 76 -2.43 -9.48 13.20
C PRO A 76 -3.92 -9.29 13.52
N ARG A 77 -4.28 -8.18 14.16
CA ARG A 77 -5.68 -7.79 14.45
C ARG A 77 -6.40 -7.17 13.26
N VAL A 78 -5.66 -6.75 12.23
CA VAL A 78 -6.21 -6.22 10.99
C VAL A 78 -6.68 -7.39 10.14
N LYS A 79 -7.98 -7.60 10.12
CA LYS A 79 -8.65 -8.65 9.35
C LYS A 79 -9.81 -8.04 8.59
N GLY A 80 -10.08 -8.55 7.41
CA GLY A 80 -11.17 -8.10 6.58
C GLY A 80 -10.83 -8.11 5.11
N GLN A 81 -11.82 -7.78 4.31
CA GLN A 81 -11.69 -7.72 2.87
C GLN A 81 -12.00 -6.30 2.41
N LEU A 82 -11.28 -5.84 1.42
CA LEU A 82 -11.54 -4.55 0.79
C LEU A 82 -11.70 -4.70 -0.72
N THR A 83 -12.46 -3.77 -1.29
CA THR A 83 -12.61 -3.62 -2.73
C THR A 83 -11.98 -2.29 -3.14
N LEU A 84 -11.02 -2.36 -4.06
CA LEU A 84 -10.32 -1.21 -4.58
C LEU A 84 -10.13 -1.38 -6.09
N ILE A 85 -10.92 -0.67 -6.86
CA ILE A 85 -10.97 -0.78 -8.32
C ILE A 85 -10.68 0.60 -8.91
N THR A 86 -9.77 0.66 -9.87
CA THR A 86 -9.51 1.87 -10.66
C THR A 86 -9.75 1.57 -12.13
N GLU A 87 -10.50 2.43 -12.81
CA GLU A 87 -10.75 2.30 -14.26
C GLU A 87 -9.54 2.75 -15.10
N ARG A 88 -8.72 3.60 -14.54
CA ARG A 88 -7.52 4.16 -15.19
C ARG A 88 -6.29 3.87 -14.36
N ALA A 89 -5.15 3.78 -15.04
CA ALA A 89 -3.87 3.66 -14.36
C ALA A 89 -3.60 4.90 -13.49
N VAL A 90 -3.24 4.65 -12.25
CA VAL A 90 -2.93 5.69 -11.25
C VAL A 90 -1.46 5.59 -10.84
N THR A 91 -0.90 6.71 -10.41
CA THR A 91 0.47 6.72 -9.88
C THR A 91 0.56 5.90 -8.58
N PRO A 92 1.71 5.32 -8.24
CA PRO A 92 1.90 4.61 -6.98
C PRO A 92 1.49 5.40 -5.74
N ALA A 93 1.77 6.71 -5.74
CA ALA A 93 1.36 7.61 -4.66
C ALA A 93 -0.17 7.73 -4.56
N ALA A 94 -0.87 7.90 -5.70
CA ALA A 94 -2.33 7.94 -5.72
C ALA A 94 -2.94 6.58 -5.34
N ALA A 95 -2.38 5.48 -5.82
CA ALA A 95 -2.77 4.12 -5.44
C ALA A 95 -2.69 3.91 -3.92
N PHE A 96 -1.60 4.37 -3.31
CA PHE A 96 -1.42 4.31 -1.86
C PHE A 96 -2.43 5.16 -1.10
N GLN A 97 -2.74 6.38 -1.56
CA GLN A 97 -3.77 7.22 -0.95
C GLN A 97 -5.17 6.57 -1.02
N GLN A 98 -5.50 5.94 -2.14
CA GLN A 98 -6.76 5.20 -2.28
C GLN A 98 -6.81 3.99 -1.34
N PHE A 99 -5.70 3.28 -1.18
CA PHE A 99 -5.58 2.20 -0.20
C PHE A 99 -5.79 2.69 1.24
N LEU A 100 -5.18 3.83 1.61
CA LEU A 100 -5.41 4.45 2.92
C LEU A 100 -6.89 4.81 3.14
N ALA A 101 -7.54 5.36 2.12
CA ALA A 101 -8.97 5.69 2.18
C ALA A 101 -9.83 4.43 2.37
N ALA A 102 -9.52 3.33 1.65
CA ALA A 102 -10.23 2.07 1.79
C ALA A 102 -10.04 1.44 3.19
N LEU A 103 -8.84 1.51 3.76
CA LEU A 103 -8.56 1.06 5.12
C LEU A 103 -9.36 1.83 6.17
N ARG A 104 -9.50 3.16 6.02
CA ARG A 104 -10.30 3.99 6.93
C ARG A 104 -11.77 3.56 7.00
N LEU A 105 -12.36 3.17 5.87
CA LEU A 105 -13.74 2.66 5.83
C LEU A 105 -13.91 1.39 6.67
N GLN A 106 -12.85 0.65 6.88
CA GLN A 106 -12.80 -0.57 7.69
C GLN A 106 -12.36 -0.31 9.15
N GLY A 107 -12.07 0.95 9.52
CA GLY A 107 -11.57 1.31 10.85
C GLY A 107 -10.08 1.03 11.06
N PHE A 108 -9.31 0.94 9.98
CA PHE A 108 -7.86 0.76 10.01
C PHE A 108 -7.15 1.98 9.44
N THR A 109 -5.90 2.13 9.79
CA THR A 109 -5.04 3.20 9.27
C THR A 109 -3.60 2.73 9.14
N VAL A 110 -2.77 3.56 8.52
CA VAL A 110 -1.34 3.30 8.39
C VAL A 110 -0.56 4.31 9.19
N VAL A 111 0.37 3.82 10.00
CA VAL A 111 1.33 4.63 10.77
C VAL A 111 2.73 4.41 10.19
N GLU A 112 3.42 5.50 9.89
CA GLU A 112 4.82 5.45 9.48
C GLU A 112 5.73 5.59 10.69
N SER A 113 6.66 4.64 10.85
CA SER A 113 7.66 4.66 11.90
C SER A 113 8.98 4.10 11.36
N ALA A 114 10.03 4.91 11.38
CA ALA A 114 11.38 4.53 10.91
C ALA A 114 11.40 3.94 9.48
N GLY A 115 10.61 4.51 8.56
CA GLY A 115 10.51 4.03 7.16
C GLY A 115 9.68 2.75 6.98
N LEU A 116 9.05 2.27 8.05
CA LEU A 116 8.15 1.13 8.03
C LEU A 116 6.69 1.61 8.12
N TYR A 117 5.87 1.17 7.20
CA TYR A 117 4.42 1.47 7.17
C TYR A 117 3.67 0.34 7.85
N LYS A 118 3.06 0.64 9.01
CA LYS A 118 2.31 -0.33 9.81
C LYS A 118 0.81 -0.10 9.60
N VAL A 119 0.11 -1.12 9.12
CA VAL A 119 -1.37 -1.12 9.08
C VAL A 119 -1.87 -1.57 10.44
N VAL A 120 -2.62 -0.72 11.13
CA VAL A 120 -3.07 -0.92 12.51
C VAL A 120 -4.53 -0.47 12.67
N PRO A 121 -5.25 -0.94 13.71
CA PRO A 121 -6.54 -0.37 14.08
C PRO A 121 -6.42 1.14 14.38
N GLU A 122 -7.38 1.94 13.92
CA GLU A 122 -7.36 3.40 14.08
C GLU A 122 -7.25 3.84 15.54
N ALA A 123 -7.90 3.11 16.45
CA ALA A 123 -7.85 3.40 17.88
C ALA A 123 -6.43 3.33 18.46
N ASP A 124 -5.57 2.50 17.90
CA ASP A 124 -4.19 2.28 18.38
C ASP A 124 -3.17 3.18 17.68
N ALA A 125 -3.52 3.73 16.51
CA ALA A 125 -2.60 4.49 15.68
C ALA A 125 -1.97 5.69 16.42
N LYS A 126 -2.76 6.39 17.23
CA LYS A 126 -2.30 7.53 18.06
C LYS A 126 -1.24 7.15 19.10
N LEU A 127 -1.19 5.87 19.50
CA LEU A 127 -0.24 5.34 20.49
C LEU A 127 1.07 4.88 19.86
N GLN A 128 1.09 4.66 18.56
CA GLN A 128 2.25 4.06 17.84
C GLN A 128 3.22 5.07 17.24
N GLY A 129 3.12 6.35 17.65
CA GLY A 129 4.10 7.37 17.28
C GLY A 129 3.89 7.94 15.88
N GLY A 130 2.95 8.88 15.75
CA GLY A 130 2.87 9.76 14.58
C GLY A 130 3.89 10.91 14.68
N SER A 131 4.21 11.55 13.56
CA SER A 131 4.99 12.77 13.55
C SER A 131 4.26 13.89 14.31
N VAL A 132 5.00 14.66 15.10
CA VAL A 132 4.49 15.85 15.79
C VAL A 132 4.93 17.08 14.99
N SER A 133 3.99 17.94 14.60
CA SER A 133 4.27 19.22 13.97
C SER A 133 3.72 20.38 14.79
N VAL A 134 4.47 21.48 14.83
CA VAL A 134 4.05 22.73 15.50
C VAL A 134 3.67 23.73 14.41
N THR A 135 2.43 24.19 14.45
CA THR A 135 1.92 25.19 13.50
C THR A 135 1.69 26.50 14.20
N ARG A 136 2.25 27.58 13.66
CA ARG A 136 1.98 28.96 14.06
C ARG A 136 1.20 29.63 12.95
N GLY A 137 0.14 30.35 13.30
CA GLY A 137 -0.59 31.20 12.36
C GLY A 137 -1.28 30.46 11.22
N GLY A 138 -1.92 29.32 11.49
CA GLY A 138 -2.78 28.64 10.52
C GLY A 138 -2.08 28.00 9.30
N THR A 139 -0.75 27.86 9.32
CA THR A 139 -0.03 27.20 8.24
C THR A 139 -0.40 25.70 8.21
N PRO A 140 -0.93 25.17 7.10
CA PRO A 140 -1.26 23.77 6.99
C PRO A 140 -0.01 22.88 7.18
N GLY A 141 -0.11 21.88 8.04
CA GLY A 141 0.91 20.84 8.15
C GLY A 141 0.94 19.91 6.92
N PRO A 142 1.79 18.89 6.93
CA PRO A 142 1.83 17.90 5.86
C PRO A 142 0.45 17.26 5.69
N GLY A 143 -0.02 17.18 4.44
CA GLY A 143 -1.28 16.52 4.09
C GLY A 143 -1.13 15.02 3.97
N GLY A 144 -2.25 14.32 3.96
CA GLY A 144 -2.29 12.88 3.69
C GLY A 144 -3.16 12.11 4.67
N GLY A 145 -3.24 10.81 4.41
CA GLY A 145 -4.08 9.89 5.15
C GLY A 145 -3.49 9.30 6.43
N GLN A 146 -2.42 9.86 6.95
CA GLN A 146 -1.78 9.41 8.17
C GLN A 146 -2.30 10.18 9.39
N ILE A 147 -2.32 9.54 10.57
CA ILE A 147 -2.62 10.19 11.84
C ILE A 147 -1.35 10.88 12.34
N VAL A 148 -1.46 12.17 12.62
CA VAL A 148 -0.37 13.01 13.13
C VAL A 148 -0.89 13.88 14.26
N THR A 149 0.01 14.35 15.11
CA THR A 149 -0.29 15.33 16.16
C THR A 149 0.16 16.71 15.73
N GLN A 150 -0.72 17.70 15.81
CA GLN A 150 -0.42 19.08 15.48
C GLN A 150 -0.74 19.99 16.65
N ILE A 151 0.16 20.95 16.93
CA ILE A 151 0.00 21.96 17.96
C ILE A 151 -0.35 23.29 17.29
N PHE A 152 -1.53 23.82 17.61
CA PHE A 152 -2.01 25.13 17.17
C PHE A 152 -1.84 26.13 18.29
N LYS A 153 -0.97 27.10 18.10
CA LYS A 153 -0.79 28.21 19.06
C LYS A 153 -1.71 29.34 18.66
N LEU A 154 -2.56 29.79 19.59
CA LEU A 154 -3.49 30.90 19.42
C LEU A 154 -2.90 32.18 19.96
N ASN A 155 -3.22 33.30 19.29
CA ASN A 155 -2.72 34.64 19.66
C ASN A 155 -3.80 35.50 20.30
N TYR A 156 -5.04 35.41 19.81
CA TYR A 156 -6.14 36.30 20.20
C TYR A 156 -7.25 35.58 20.94
N GLU A 157 -7.67 34.40 20.45
CA GLU A 157 -8.77 33.64 21.03
C GLU A 157 -8.27 32.66 22.12
N ASN A 158 -9.11 32.36 23.10
CA ASN A 158 -8.79 31.37 24.13
C ASN A 158 -8.97 29.95 23.57
N ALA A 159 -7.91 29.16 23.68
CA ALA A 159 -7.91 27.77 23.17
C ALA A 159 -9.06 26.92 23.76
N ALA A 160 -9.47 27.16 25.03
CA ALA A 160 -10.56 26.43 25.63
C ALA A 160 -11.91 26.69 24.95
N ASN A 161 -12.13 27.90 24.43
CA ASN A 161 -13.37 28.26 23.75
C ASN A 161 -13.54 27.56 22.40
N LEU A 162 -12.43 27.17 21.73
CA LEU A 162 -12.47 26.49 20.46
C LEU A 162 -12.74 25.00 20.56
N VAL A 163 -12.48 24.37 21.71
CA VAL A 163 -12.69 22.92 21.90
C VAL A 163 -14.11 22.47 21.55
N PRO A 164 -15.18 23.07 22.06
CA PRO A 164 -16.54 22.63 21.75
C PRO A 164 -16.92 22.81 20.29
N VAL A 165 -16.30 23.76 19.59
CA VAL A 165 -16.52 24.00 18.15
C VAL A 165 -15.77 22.99 17.29
N LEU A 166 -14.53 22.66 17.68
CA LEU A 166 -13.65 21.78 16.89
C LEU A 166 -13.91 20.29 17.17
N ARG A 167 -14.32 19.93 18.39
CA ARG A 167 -14.54 18.54 18.79
C ARG A 167 -15.44 17.73 17.85
N PRO A 168 -16.59 18.26 17.38
CA PRO A 168 -17.44 17.54 16.42
C PRO A 168 -16.80 17.32 15.04
N LEU A 169 -15.74 18.07 14.73
CA LEU A 169 -15.02 17.99 13.45
C LEU A 169 -13.83 17.03 13.49
N ILE A 170 -13.51 16.48 14.64
CA ILE A 170 -12.40 15.55 14.87
C ILE A 170 -12.93 14.12 14.84
N SER A 171 -12.20 13.21 14.23
CA SER A 171 -12.56 11.80 14.16
C SER A 171 -12.79 11.20 15.55
N PRO A 172 -13.76 10.31 15.75
CA PRO A 172 -14.16 9.81 17.07
C PRO A 172 -13.03 9.19 17.89
N ASN A 173 -12.10 8.51 17.22
CA ASN A 173 -10.94 7.86 17.86
C ASN A 173 -9.78 8.81 18.14
N ASN A 174 -9.89 10.07 17.72
CA ASN A 174 -8.83 11.07 17.80
C ASN A 174 -9.08 12.09 18.91
N THR A 175 -8.09 12.92 19.23
CA THR A 175 -8.10 13.73 20.45
C THR A 175 -7.85 15.20 20.17
N ILE A 176 -8.49 16.05 21.00
CA ILE A 176 -8.19 17.47 21.15
C ILE A 176 -7.98 17.77 22.64
N ASN A 177 -6.89 18.43 22.95
CA ASN A 177 -6.53 18.87 24.30
C ASN A 177 -6.10 20.33 24.29
N VAL A 178 -6.35 21.02 25.37
CA VAL A 178 -5.92 22.40 25.60
C VAL A 178 -4.67 22.40 26.47
N ASN A 179 -3.70 23.23 26.12
CA ASN A 179 -2.62 23.64 27.00
C ASN A 179 -2.84 25.10 27.37
N PRO A 180 -3.41 25.37 28.56
CA PRO A 180 -3.74 26.74 28.98
C PRO A 180 -2.48 27.58 29.25
N GLY A 181 -1.36 26.94 29.60
CA GLY A 181 -0.12 27.65 29.95
C GLY A 181 0.49 28.43 28.77
N ASN A 182 0.24 28.03 27.55
CA ASN A 182 0.74 28.71 26.34
C ASN A 182 -0.36 29.00 25.31
N ASN A 183 -1.62 28.91 25.73
CA ASN A 183 -2.80 29.14 24.89
C ASN A 183 -2.76 28.36 23.59
N SER A 184 -2.58 27.02 23.65
CA SER A 184 -2.50 26.17 22.48
C SER A 184 -3.44 24.98 22.53
N LEU A 185 -3.84 24.50 21.35
CA LEU A 185 -4.55 23.27 21.13
C LEU A 185 -3.58 22.21 20.66
N VAL A 186 -3.66 21.02 21.24
CA VAL A 186 -2.95 19.81 20.78
C VAL A 186 -3.99 18.88 20.18
N ILE A 187 -3.96 18.73 18.87
CA ILE A 187 -4.93 17.92 18.13
C ILE A 187 -4.20 16.77 17.45
N THR A 188 -4.70 15.55 17.69
CA THR A 188 -4.25 14.35 16.98
C THR A 188 -5.37 13.90 16.08
N ASP A 189 -5.15 13.90 14.78
CA ASP A 189 -6.12 13.49 13.77
C ASP A 189 -5.42 13.17 12.44
N TYR A 190 -6.18 12.82 11.42
CA TYR A 190 -5.66 12.67 10.06
C TYR A 190 -5.08 13.99 9.55
N ALA A 191 -3.95 13.91 8.86
CA ALA A 191 -3.25 15.10 8.38
C ALA A 191 -4.09 15.98 7.45
N ASP A 192 -4.94 15.38 6.59
CA ASP A 192 -5.88 16.10 5.73
C ASP A 192 -6.98 16.82 6.55
N ASN A 193 -7.48 16.20 7.63
CA ASN A 193 -8.43 16.84 8.52
C ASN A 193 -7.78 17.97 9.32
N LEU A 194 -6.55 17.78 9.78
CA LEU A 194 -5.79 18.84 10.47
C LEU A 194 -5.55 20.07 9.58
N GLN A 195 -5.32 19.88 8.28
CA GLN A 195 -5.25 21.01 7.33
C GLN A 195 -6.58 21.78 7.24
N ARG A 196 -7.71 21.06 7.27
CA ARG A 196 -9.04 21.71 7.33
C ARG A 196 -9.22 22.47 8.65
N LEU A 197 -8.89 21.83 9.78
CA LEU A 197 -8.97 22.45 11.11
C LEU A 197 -8.04 23.66 11.23
N ALA A 198 -6.85 23.64 10.64
CA ALA A 198 -5.92 24.77 10.61
C ALA A 198 -6.55 26.02 10.00
N ARG A 199 -7.31 25.86 8.91
CA ARG A 199 -8.02 26.98 8.26
C ARG A 199 -9.15 27.52 9.14
N ILE A 200 -9.87 26.65 9.84
CA ILE A 200 -10.94 27.03 10.76
C ILE A 200 -10.35 27.79 11.95
N VAL A 201 -9.30 27.23 12.57
CA VAL A 201 -8.60 27.86 13.69
C VAL A 201 -8.10 29.25 13.30
N ALA A 202 -7.44 29.39 12.13
CA ALA A 202 -6.93 30.68 11.65
C ALA A 202 -8.03 31.71 11.36
N ALA A 203 -9.26 31.27 11.06
CA ALA A 203 -10.40 32.15 10.84
C ALA A 203 -11.09 32.56 12.16
N MET A 204 -10.83 31.85 13.24
CA MET A 204 -11.44 32.08 14.55
C MET A 204 -10.48 32.73 15.57
N ASP A 205 -9.17 32.63 15.33
CA ASP A 205 -8.12 33.27 16.10
C ASP A 205 -7.86 34.68 15.54
#